data_78dcf3f7651bb1f371d4b68c3da284fb
#
_entry.id   78dcf3f7651bb1f371d4b68c3da284fb
#
_cell.length_a   1.000
_cell.length_b   1.000
_cell.length_c   1.000
_cell.angle_alpha   90.00
_cell.angle_beta   90.00
_cell.angle_gamma   90.00
#
_symmetry.space_group_name_H-M   'P 1'
#
loop_
_entity.id
_entity.type
_entity.pdbx_description
1 polymer ?
#
loop_
_entity_poly.entity_id
_entity_poly.type
_entity_poly.pdbx_seq_one_letter_code
_entity_poly.pdbx_strand_id
1 'polypeptide(L)'
;MNYLKEIQTLKTELALPLQKAKALLEQTAGDIPAAIALYHQENIATIMAETECEHWEAESVYERFNYNIEKAVKHIFSTSLTIRVDNRRDTSERGMGYLISALDADLNNLPKRSIFIPIEDFDQYLLEDFKSVFPLYQPQSNKVENYFNCTTSNLFDPTVCRKIITQLRQRTFTDDKVKIFIEKIITDAEEKLPTCAYIEVYGNI
;
A
#
# COMPACT_ATOMS: atom_id res chain seq x y z
N MET A 1 -21.42 25.42 -26.47
CA MET A 1 -20.56 26.65 -26.34
C MET A 1 -19.23 26.37 -27.02
N ASN A 2 -18.58 27.40 -27.55
CA ASN A 2 -17.30 27.23 -28.24
C ASN A 2 -16.17 27.77 -27.34
N TYR A 3 -15.46 26.90 -26.67
CA TYR A 3 -14.37 27.21 -25.69
C TYR A 3 -12.98 27.22 -26.34
N LEU A 4 -12.84 27.70 -27.58
CA LEU A 4 -11.56 27.57 -28.30
C LEU A 4 -10.38 28.24 -27.64
N LYS A 5 -10.56 29.40 -27.01
CA LYS A 5 -9.48 30.13 -26.30
C LYS A 5 -9.14 29.44 -24.98
N GLU A 6 -10.15 29.07 -24.24
CA GLU A 6 -10.04 28.38 -22.95
C GLU A 6 -9.35 27.02 -23.13
N ILE A 7 -9.69 26.28 -24.21
CA ILE A 7 -9.02 25.02 -24.55
C ILE A 7 -7.53 25.24 -24.84
N GLN A 8 -7.18 26.30 -25.57
CA GLN A 8 -5.76 26.59 -25.84
C GLN A 8 -4.99 26.90 -24.57
N THR A 9 -5.55 27.71 -23.67
CA THR A 9 -4.95 28.04 -22.39
C THR A 9 -4.75 26.79 -21.55
N LEU A 10 -5.79 25.99 -21.38
CA LEU A 10 -5.75 24.76 -20.57
C LEU A 10 -4.73 23.74 -21.10
N LYS A 11 -4.62 23.60 -22.42
CA LYS A 11 -3.63 22.74 -23.06
C LYS A 11 -2.18 23.24 -22.87
N THR A 12 -1.98 24.53 -22.76
CA THR A 12 -0.66 25.10 -22.50
C THR A 12 -0.23 24.83 -21.05
N GLU A 13 -1.15 24.95 -20.10
CA GLU A 13 -0.88 24.76 -18.68
C GLU A 13 -0.74 23.28 -18.28
N LEU A 14 -1.57 22.39 -18.84
CA LEU A 14 -1.66 21.00 -18.39
C LEU A 14 -1.19 19.96 -19.43
N ALA A 15 -0.71 20.38 -20.60
CA ALA A 15 -0.31 19.48 -21.69
C ALA A 15 -1.35 18.37 -22.03
N LEU A 16 -2.64 18.68 -22.04
CA LEU A 16 -3.75 17.73 -22.18
C LEU A 16 -4.12 17.43 -23.64
N PRO A 17 -4.66 16.23 -23.92
CA PRO A 17 -5.38 15.97 -25.16
C PRO A 17 -6.60 16.88 -25.33
N LEU A 18 -6.90 17.25 -26.57
CA LEU A 18 -8.01 18.16 -26.90
C LEU A 18 -9.36 17.70 -26.29
N GLN A 19 -9.65 16.41 -26.37
CA GLN A 19 -10.92 15.88 -25.88
C GLN A 19 -11.05 16.02 -24.37
N LYS A 20 -9.96 15.80 -23.63
CA LYS A 20 -9.93 15.95 -22.17
C LYS A 20 -10.12 17.42 -21.76
N ALA A 21 -9.38 18.34 -22.42
CA ALA A 21 -9.54 19.78 -22.16
C ALA A 21 -10.99 20.25 -22.40
N LYS A 22 -11.61 19.79 -23.50
CA LYS A 22 -13.01 20.10 -23.79
C LYS A 22 -13.95 19.57 -22.71
N ALA A 23 -13.79 18.32 -22.29
CA ALA A 23 -14.65 17.70 -21.27
C ALA A 23 -14.56 18.42 -19.93
N LEU A 24 -13.36 18.81 -19.50
CA LEU A 24 -13.17 19.58 -18.27
C LEU A 24 -13.84 20.96 -18.33
N LEU A 25 -13.71 21.68 -19.44
CA LEU A 25 -14.35 22.99 -19.62
C LEU A 25 -15.87 22.89 -19.73
N GLU A 26 -16.41 21.82 -20.31
CA GLU A 26 -17.85 21.57 -20.31
C GLU A 26 -18.40 21.33 -18.90
N GLN A 27 -17.67 20.60 -18.06
CA GLN A 27 -18.05 20.35 -16.67
C GLN A 27 -17.97 21.61 -15.79
N THR A 28 -17.03 22.51 -16.09
CA THR A 28 -16.79 23.73 -15.31
C THR A 28 -17.39 25.00 -15.96
N ALA A 29 -18.25 24.85 -16.93
CA ALA A 29 -18.90 25.96 -17.66
C ALA A 29 -17.90 26.98 -18.27
N GLY A 30 -16.68 26.52 -18.63
CA GLY A 30 -15.62 27.34 -19.19
C GLY A 30 -14.69 28.00 -18.18
N ASP A 31 -14.84 27.74 -16.89
CA ASP A 31 -13.97 28.24 -15.84
C ASP A 31 -12.64 27.47 -15.84
N ILE A 32 -11.55 28.14 -16.26
CA ILE A 32 -10.22 27.53 -16.39
C ILE A 32 -9.65 27.12 -15.02
N PRO A 33 -9.62 27.97 -13.98
CA PRO A 33 -9.19 27.55 -12.65
C PRO A 33 -9.94 26.33 -12.11
N ALA A 34 -11.27 26.29 -12.27
CA ALA A 34 -12.07 25.14 -11.86
C ALA A 34 -11.74 23.88 -12.69
N ALA A 35 -11.48 24.02 -13.98
CA ALA A 35 -11.07 22.91 -14.85
C ALA A 35 -9.71 22.33 -14.46
N ILE A 36 -8.73 23.17 -14.07
CA ILE A 36 -7.43 22.75 -13.54
C ILE A 36 -7.61 22.00 -12.23
N ALA A 37 -8.38 22.55 -11.30
CA ALA A 37 -8.65 21.91 -10.01
C ALA A 37 -9.32 20.53 -10.20
N LEU A 38 -10.33 20.45 -11.07
CA LEU A 38 -11.00 19.19 -11.39
C LEU A 38 -10.04 18.16 -11.99
N TYR A 39 -9.16 18.57 -12.90
CA TYR A 39 -8.14 17.69 -13.47
C TYR A 39 -7.22 17.09 -12.40
N HIS A 40 -6.74 17.91 -11.47
CA HIS A 40 -5.89 17.42 -10.40
C HIS A 40 -6.65 16.49 -9.44
N GLN A 41 -7.91 16.79 -9.13
CA GLN A 41 -8.75 15.91 -8.33
C GLN A 41 -8.95 14.53 -8.97
N GLU A 42 -9.23 14.48 -10.28
CA GLU A 42 -9.36 13.21 -11.01
C GLU A 42 -8.06 12.41 -11.01
N ASN A 43 -6.90 13.07 -11.14
CA ASN A 43 -5.59 12.41 -11.08
C ASN A 43 -5.28 11.88 -9.68
N ILE A 44 -5.60 12.64 -8.63
CA ILE A 44 -5.47 12.18 -7.23
C ILE A 44 -6.37 10.97 -6.99
N ALA A 45 -7.63 11.02 -7.46
CA ALA A 45 -8.55 9.89 -7.34
C ALA A 45 -8.01 8.65 -8.09
N THR A 46 -7.36 8.83 -9.24
CA THR A 46 -6.70 7.73 -9.98
C THR A 46 -5.56 7.13 -9.17
N ILE A 47 -4.68 7.97 -8.58
CA ILE A 47 -3.58 7.51 -7.73
C ILE A 47 -4.13 6.72 -6.52
N MET A 48 -5.18 7.24 -5.85
CA MET A 48 -5.81 6.55 -4.73
C MET A 48 -6.39 5.18 -5.13
N ALA A 49 -7.06 5.12 -6.29
CA ALA A 49 -7.65 3.88 -6.79
C ALA A 49 -6.58 2.81 -7.14
N GLU A 50 -5.43 3.24 -7.66
CA GLU A 50 -4.34 2.34 -8.02
C GLU A 50 -3.50 1.89 -6.83
N THR A 51 -3.35 2.73 -5.81
CA THR A 51 -2.40 2.51 -4.70
C THR A 51 -3.04 2.26 -3.34
N GLU A 52 -4.37 2.42 -3.26
CA GLU A 52 -5.15 2.30 -2.02
C GLU A 52 -4.66 3.22 -0.89
N CYS A 53 -3.95 4.30 -1.25
CA CYS A 53 -3.44 5.27 -0.30
C CYS A 53 -4.50 6.32 0.09
N GLU A 54 -4.27 7.00 1.21
CA GLU A 54 -5.12 8.10 1.67
C GLU A 54 -4.98 9.34 0.76
N HIS A 55 -6.05 10.15 0.67
CA HIS A 55 -6.09 11.35 -0.18
C HIS A 55 -4.90 12.29 0.04
N TRP A 56 -4.57 12.59 1.31
CA TRP A 56 -3.46 13.48 1.65
C TRP A 56 -2.10 12.97 1.16
N GLU A 57 -1.91 11.64 1.11
CA GLU A 57 -0.68 11.02 0.62
C GLU A 57 -0.62 11.09 -0.90
N ALA A 58 -1.72 10.74 -1.59
CA ALA A 58 -1.82 10.87 -3.04
C ALA A 58 -1.52 12.29 -3.50
N GLU A 59 -2.15 13.29 -2.87
CA GLU A 59 -1.97 14.72 -3.16
C GLU A 59 -0.52 15.15 -2.96
N SER A 60 0.06 14.90 -1.78
CA SER A 60 1.43 15.28 -1.43
C SER A 60 2.47 14.65 -2.37
N VAL A 61 2.29 13.36 -2.71
CA VAL A 61 3.22 12.66 -3.61
C VAL A 61 3.05 13.14 -5.04
N TYR A 62 1.81 13.36 -5.51
CA TYR A 62 1.52 13.87 -6.84
C TYR A 62 2.13 15.25 -7.07
N GLU A 63 2.01 16.17 -6.12
CA GLU A 63 2.66 17.49 -6.15
C GLU A 63 4.20 17.36 -6.15
N ARG A 64 4.75 16.53 -5.26
CA ARG A 64 6.19 16.27 -5.16
C ARG A 64 6.82 15.80 -6.48
N PHE A 65 6.08 15.03 -7.27
CA PHE A 65 6.52 14.54 -8.57
C PHE A 65 6.04 15.39 -9.75
N ASN A 66 5.79 16.68 -9.50
CA ASN A 66 5.38 17.67 -10.51
C ASN A 66 4.15 17.16 -11.32
N TYR A 67 3.14 16.70 -10.61
CA TYR A 67 1.87 16.26 -11.17
C TYR A 67 1.98 15.08 -12.15
N ASN A 68 2.97 14.21 -11.95
CA ASN A 68 3.16 13.00 -12.74
C ASN A 68 2.57 11.78 -12.02
N ILE A 69 1.45 11.24 -12.53
CA ILE A 69 0.72 10.11 -11.93
C ILE A 69 1.62 8.87 -11.84
N GLU A 70 2.28 8.47 -12.94
CA GLU A 70 3.09 7.25 -13.00
C GLU A 70 4.22 7.27 -11.96
N LYS A 71 4.91 8.40 -11.83
CA LYS A 71 5.98 8.56 -10.82
C LYS A 71 5.41 8.55 -9.40
N ALA A 72 4.26 9.18 -9.19
CA ALA A 72 3.58 9.19 -7.89
C ALA A 72 3.18 7.77 -7.47
N VAL A 73 2.50 7.03 -8.34
CA VAL A 73 2.11 5.63 -8.13
C VAL A 73 3.32 4.75 -7.83
N LYS A 74 4.37 4.84 -8.67
CA LYS A 74 5.61 4.07 -8.45
C LYS A 74 6.26 4.40 -7.11
N HIS A 75 6.27 5.68 -6.71
CA HIS A 75 6.82 6.09 -5.42
C HIS A 75 6.00 5.51 -4.26
N ILE A 76 4.67 5.61 -4.30
CA ILE A 76 3.79 5.07 -3.25
C ILE A 76 3.99 3.56 -3.10
N PHE A 77 4.09 2.80 -4.20
CA PHE A 77 4.38 1.37 -4.13
C PHE A 77 5.79 1.07 -3.62
N SER A 78 6.76 1.97 -3.81
CA SER A 78 8.12 1.82 -3.26
C SER A 78 8.20 2.13 -1.76
N THR A 79 7.17 2.75 -1.19
CA THR A 79 7.06 3.04 0.24
C THR A 79 6.15 2.02 0.92
N SER A 80 6.43 1.68 2.18
CA SER A 80 5.51 0.87 2.96
C SER A 80 4.53 1.75 3.74
N LEU A 81 3.33 1.22 3.94
CA LEU A 81 2.38 1.78 4.90
C LEU A 81 2.74 1.32 6.30
N THR A 82 2.93 2.23 7.25
CA THR A 82 3.14 1.85 8.65
C THR A 82 1.79 1.58 9.32
N ILE A 83 1.62 0.38 9.88
CA ILE A 83 0.44 0.00 10.67
C ILE A 83 0.87 -0.20 12.14
N ARG A 84 0.20 0.50 13.06
CA ARG A 84 0.48 0.49 14.50
C ARG A 84 -0.82 0.37 15.31
N VAL A 85 -0.68 -0.13 16.53
CA VAL A 85 -1.81 -0.22 17.47
C VAL A 85 -2.29 1.17 17.89
N ASP A 86 -1.40 2.10 18.14
CA ASP A 86 -1.75 3.43 18.66
C ASP A 86 -2.14 4.47 17.59
N ASN A 87 -2.12 4.08 16.32
CA ASN A 87 -2.45 4.96 15.18
C ASN A 87 -1.67 6.29 15.14
N ARG A 88 -0.57 6.43 15.86
CA ARG A 88 0.27 7.62 15.79
C ARG A 88 0.88 7.70 14.40
N ARG A 89 0.72 8.85 13.74
CA ARG A 89 1.44 9.13 12.51
C ARG A 89 2.92 9.24 12.85
N ASP A 90 3.69 8.29 12.38
CA ASP A 90 5.13 8.37 12.52
C ASP A 90 5.66 9.28 11.41
N THR A 91 6.22 10.41 11.80
CA THR A 91 6.92 11.34 10.92
C THR A 91 8.43 11.05 10.90
N SER A 92 8.88 10.06 11.66
CA SER A 92 10.29 9.68 11.80
C SER A 92 10.69 8.57 10.83
N GLU A 93 11.98 8.43 10.61
CA GLU A 93 12.57 7.31 9.87
C GLU A 93 12.07 5.98 10.43
N ARG A 94 11.89 4.98 9.53
CA ARG A 94 11.48 3.63 9.93
C ARG A 94 12.42 3.09 11.00
N GLY A 95 11.89 2.84 12.19
CA GLY A 95 12.58 2.14 13.26
C GLY A 95 12.77 0.65 12.98
N MET A 96 13.11 -0.13 14.00
CA MET A 96 13.15 -1.60 13.94
C MET A 96 11.71 -2.15 13.81
N GLY A 97 11.54 -3.19 13.00
CA GLY A 97 10.24 -3.81 12.79
C GLY A 97 10.23 -4.81 11.64
N TYR A 98 9.04 -5.11 11.16
CA TYR A 98 8.82 -6.10 10.12
C TYR A 98 8.16 -5.49 8.90
N LEU A 99 8.75 -5.74 7.72
CA LEU A 99 8.18 -5.38 6.43
C LEU A 99 7.44 -6.60 5.88
N ILE A 100 6.18 -6.43 5.51
CA ILE A 100 5.34 -7.47 4.93
C ILE A 100 5.04 -7.10 3.48
N SER A 101 5.48 -7.96 2.55
CA SER A 101 5.41 -7.75 1.11
C SER A 101 4.75 -8.93 0.42
N ALA A 102 4.12 -8.70 -0.73
CA ALA A 102 3.59 -9.74 -1.60
C ALA A 102 4.58 -10.04 -2.72
N LEU A 103 4.91 -11.31 -2.94
CA LEU A 103 5.87 -11.75 -3.95
C LEU A 103 5.21 -12.67 -4.99
N ASP A 104 5.73 -12.64 -6.21
CA ASP A 104 5.42 -13.62 -7.24
C ASP A 104 6.19 -14.95 -7.03
N ALA A 105 6.03 -15.88 -7.97
CA ALA A 105 6.70 -17.19 -7.91
C ALA A 105 8.23 -17.12 -8.09
N ASP A 106 8.71 -16.06 -8.72
CA ASP A 106 10.14 -15.78 -8.92
C ASP A 106 10.74 -14.93 -7.79
N LEU A 107 9.96 -14.70 -6.71
CA LEU A 107 10.30 -13.92 -5.53
C LEU A 107 10.51 -12.41 -5.81
N ASN A 108 9.92 -11.88 -6.88
CA ASN A 108 9.89 -10.44 -7.13
C ASN A 108 8.70 -9.81 -6.40
N ASN A 109 8.88 -8.56 -5.95
CA ASN A 109 7.79 -7.79 -5.37
C ASN A 109 6.67 -7.58 -6.40
N LEU A 110 5.45 -7.91 -6.01
CA LEU A 110 4.26 -7.51 -6.76
C LEU A 110 4.04 -6.00 -6.66
N PRO A 111 3.32 -5.39 -7.64
CA PRO A 111 2.93 -3.98 -7.57
C PRO A 111 1.79 -3.79 -6.55
N LYS A 112 2.05 -4.17 -5.34
CA LYS A 112 1.21 -4.04 -4.16
C LYS A 112 2.00 -3.33 -3.07
N ARG A 113 1.35 -2.43 -2.34
CA ARG A 113 2.01 -1.71 -1.27
C ARG A 113 2.39 -2.66 -0.14
N SER A 114 3.66 -2.60 0.31
CA SER A 114 4.10 -3.31 1.50
C SER A 114 3.60 -2.61 2.76
N ILE A 115 3.45 -3.35 3.85
CA ILE A 115 3.17 -2.78 5.16
C ILE A 115 4.39 -2.94 6.07
N PHE A 116 4.61 -1.95 6.93
CA PHE A 116 5.63 -1.98 7.98
C PHE A 116 4.94 -1.99 9.35
N ILE A 117 5.33 -2.94 10.19
CA ILE A 117 4.82 -3.07 11.56
C ILE A 117 5.99 -2.89 12.51
N PRO A 118 5.95 -1.91 13.45
CA PRO A 118 6.98 -1.75 14.46
C PRO A 118 7.19 -3.02 15.28
N ILE A 119 8.43 -3.22 15.74
CA ILE A 119 8.83 -4.44 16.45
C ILE A 119 7.95 -4.70 17.67
N GLU A 120 7.63 -3.67 18.45
CA GLU A 120 6.83 -3.78 19.67
C GLU A 120 5.45 -4.35 19.39
N ASP A 121 4.79 -3.83 18.32
CA ASP A 121 3.45 -4.25 17.93
C ASP A 121 3.47 -5.66 17.31
N PHE A 122 4.46 -5.96 16.48
CA PHE A 122 4.58 -7.28 15.87
C PHE A 122 4.88 -8.35 16.92
N ASP A 123 5.85 -8.12 17.76
CA ASP A 123 6.27 -9.08 18.79
C ASP A 123 5.17 -9.36 19.80
N GLN A 124 4.43 -8.32 20.18
CA GLN A 124 3.37 -8.46 21.17
C GLN A 124 2.12 -9.14 20.61
N TYR A 125 1.76 -8.88 19.35
CA TYR A 125 0.43 -9.26 18.86
C TYR A 125 0.44 -10.29 17.73
N LEU A 126 1.55 -10.51 17.03
CA LEU A 126 1.62 -11.33 15.82
C LEU A 126 2.65 -12.44 15.87
N LEU A 127 3.80 -12.21 16.50
CA LEU A 127 4.99 -13.07 16.41
C LEU A 127 4.68 -14.54 16.71
N GLU A 128 3.87 -14.82 17.73
CA GLU A 128 3.56 -16.20 18.13
C GLU A 128 2.70 -16.92 17.09
N ASP A 129 1.79 -16.22 16.40
CA ASP A 129 1.00 -16.80 15.31
C ASP A 129 1.89 -17.16 14.12
N PHE A 130 2.85 -16.28 13.77
CA PHE A 130 3.83 -16.55 12.72
C PHE A 130 4.82 -17.68 13.10
N LYS A 131 5.26 -17.76 14.34
CA LYS A 131 6.11 -18.87 14.83
C LYS A 131 5.38 -20.21 14.82
N SER A 132 4.08 -20.22 15.11
CA SER A 132 3.29 -21.43 15.30
C SER A 132 3.15 -22.31 14.05
N VAL A 133 3.41 -21.75 12.87
CA VAL A 133 3.29 -22.48 11.60
C VAL A 133 4.57 -23.18 11.17
N PHE A 134 5.70 -22.94 11.87
CA PHE A 134 6.96 -23.63 11.61
C PHE A 134 6.94 -25.08 12.12
N PRO A 135 7.69 -26.03 11.50
CA PRO A 135 8.67 -25.81 10.43
C PRO A 135 8.05 -25.57 9.05
N LEU A 136 8.70 -24.73 8.23
CA LEU A 136 8.27 -24.40 6.87
C LEU A 136 9.39 -24.55 5.85
N TYR A 137 9.04 -25.03 4.65
CA TYR A 137 9.95 -25.00 3.52
C TYR A 137 10.15 -23.55 3.04
N GLN A 138 11.41 -23.14 2.88
CA GLN A 138 11.80 -21.82 2.41
C GLN A 138 12.42 -21.93 1.00
N PRO A 139 11.75 -21.46 -0.06
CA PRO A 139 12.22 -21.59 -1.44
C PRO A 139 13.54 -20.86 -1.69
N GLN A 140 13.81 -19.74 -1.02
CA GLN A 140 15.08 -19.01 -1.16
C GLN A 140 16.31 -19.83 -0.79
N SER A 141 16.22 -20.60 0.32
CA SER A 141 17.31 -21.43 0.82
C SER A 141 17.24 -22.87 0.30
N ASN A 142 16.12 -23.26 -0.31
CA ASN A 142 15.77 -24.64 -0.66
C ASN A 142 15.84 -25.60 0.53
N LYS A 143 15.41 -25.17 1.71
CA LYS A 143 15.49 -25.91 2.96
C LYS A 143 14.21 -25.78 3.78
N VAL A 144 14.02 -26.71 4.71
CA VAL A 144 13.02 -26.57 5.77
C VAL A 144 13.68 -25.83 6.92
N GLU A 145 13.12 -24.66 7.25
CA GLU A 145 13.50 -23.89 8.44
C GLU A 145 12.59 -24.29 9.60
N ASN A 146 13.18 -24.41 10.78
CA ASN A 146 12.47 -24.89 11.96
C ASN A 146 11.89 -23.76 12.82
N TYR A 147 12.24 -22.52 12.53
CA TYR A 147 11.85 -21.36 13.33
C TYR A 147 11.71 -20.09 12.46
N PHE A 148 10.90 -19.17 12.95
CA PHE A 148 10.78 -17.83 12.39
C PHE A 148 12.07 -17.04 12.60
N ASN A 149 12.62 -16.46 11.54
CA ASN A 149 13.84 -15.67 11.59
C ASN A 149 13.49 -14.17 11.69
N CYS A 150 13.84 -13.56 12.82
CA CYS A 150 13.53 -12.16 13.09
C CYS A 150 14.40 -11.16 12.31
N THR A 151 15.50 -11.60 11.67
CA THR A 151 16.48 -10.69 11.04
C THR A 151 16.61 -10.87 9.53
N THR A 152 15.81 -11.77 8.95
CA THR A 152 15.82 -12.07 7.52
C THR A 152 14.40 -12.29 7.02
N SER A 153 14.28 -12.67 5.73
CA SER A 153 13.00 -13.02 5.11
C SER A 153 12.48 -14.38 5.57
N ASN A 154 11.20 -14.42 5.86
CA ASN A 154 10.42 -15.64 6.01
C ASN A 154 9.32 -15.63 4.96
N LEU A 155 9.18 -16.69 4.19
CA LEU A 155 8.19 -16.80 3.12
C LEU A 155 7.05 -17.71 3.54
N PHE A 156 5.84 -17.21 3.37
CA PHE A 156 4.60 -17.89 3.71
C PHE A 156 3.76 -18.04 2.44
N ASP A 157 3.49 -19.28 2.02
CA ASP A 157 2.56 -19.53 0.93
C ASP A 157 1.10 -19.15 1.33
N PRO A 158 0.18 -18.99 0.36
CA PRO A 158 -1.19 -18.59 0.65
C PRO A 158 -1.94 -19.55 1.60
N THR A 159 -1.59 -20.84 1.63
CA THR A 159 -2.22 -21.82 2.53
C THR A 159 -1.80 -21.57 3.97
N VAL A 160 -0.51 -21.35 4.19
CA VAL A 160 0.04 -21.00 5.51
C VAL A 160 -0.49 -19.65 5.99
N CYS A 161 -0.57 -18.64 5.09
CA CYS A 161 -1.15 -17.35 5.44
C CYS A 161 -2.61 -17.45 5.91
N ARG A 162 -3.45 -18.23 5.20
CA ARG A 162 -4.85 -18.45 5.62
C ARG A 162 -4.94 -19.13 6.99
N LYS A 163 -3.99 -20.01 7.33
CA LYS A 163 -3.91 -20.62 8.66
C LYS A 163 -3.60 -19.57 9.73
N ILE A 164 -2.63 -18.69 9.49
CA ILE A 164 -2.29 -17.58 10.40
C ILE A 164 -3.50 -16.65 10.57
N ILE A 165 -4.14 -16.25 9.48
CA ILE A 165 -5.36 -15.41 9.51
C ILE A 165 -6.46 -16.06 10.34
N THR A 166 -6.67 -17.38 10.17
CA THR A 166 -7.67 -18.11 10.95
C THR A 166 -7.34 -18.08 12.44
N GLN A 167 -6.08 -18.26 12.82
CA GLN A 167 -5.63 -18.17 14.21
C GLN A 167 -5.87 -16.76 14.78
N LEU A 168 -5.48 -15.72 14.06
CA LEU A 168 -5.68 -14.32 14.47
C LEU A 168 -7.17 -14.00 14.70
N ARG A 169 -8.08 -14.48 13.84
CA ARG A 169 -9.53 -14.30 13.97
C ARG A 169 -10.13 -15.04 15.16
N GLN A 170 -9.52 -16.12 15.61
CA GLN A 170 -9.96 -16.86 16.80
C GLN A 170 -9.54 -16.23 18.11
N ARG A 171 -8.58 -15.30 18.07
CA ARG A 171 -8.11 -14.60 19.27
C ARG A 171 -9.13 -13.54 19.72
N THR A 172 -9.29 -13.42 21.02
CA THR A 172 -10.13 -12.37 21.61
C THR A 172 -9.25 -11.26 22.16
N PHE A 173 -9.48 -10.04 21.69
CA PHE A 173 -8.77 -8.85 22.17
C PHE A 173 -9.77 -7.97 22.92
N THR A 174 -9.37 -7.46 24.08
CA THR A 174 -10.18 -6.53 24.89
C THR A 174 -10.04 -5.08 24.46
N ASP A 175 -8.86 -4.71 23.93
CA ASP A 175 -8.58 -3.35 23.45
C ASP A 175 -9.05 -3.20 21.99
N ASP A 176 -9.92 -2.22 21.74
CA ASP A 176 -10.46 -1.96 20.42
C ASP A 176 -9.38 -1.46 19.42
N LYS A 177 -8.32 -0.81 19.90
CA LYS A 177 -7.20 -0.43 19.04
C LYS A 177 -6.46 -1.65 18.50
N VAL A 178 -6.28 -2.66 19.35
CA VAL A 178 -5.65 -3.92 18.94
C VAL A 178 -6.55 -4.66 17.94
N LYS A 179 -7.86 -4.68 18.15
CA LYS A 179 -8.80 -5.27 17.17
C LYS A 179 -8.67 -4.60 15.79
N ILE A 180 -8.69 -3.26 15.76
CA ILE A 180 -8.55 -2.48 14.53
C ILE A 180 -7.20 -2.77 13.86
N PHE A 181 -6.12 -2.84 14.64
CA PHE A 181 -4.79 -3.17 14.15
C PHE A 181 -4.77 -4.56 13.49
N ILE A 182 -5.28 -5.58 14.17
CA ILE A 182 -5.34 -6.95 13.65
C ILE A 182 -6.21 -7.03 12.39
N GLU A 183 -7.38 -6.39 12.37
CA GLU A 183 -8.25 -6.37 11.19
C GLU A 183 -7.59 -5.71 9.98
N LYS A 184 -6.84 -4.63 10.16
CA LYS A 184 -6.08 -4.00 9.07
C LYS A 184 -5.05 -4.96 8.47
N ILE A 185 -4.34 -5.72 9.29
CA ILE A 185 -3.34 -6.70 8.83
C ILE A 185 -4.01 -7.86 8.10
N ILE A 186 -5.12 -8.38 8.63
CA ILE A 186 -5.90 -9.44 7.98
C ILE A 186 -6.41 -8.97 6.62
N THR A 187 -7.01 -7.78 6.56
CA THR A 187 -7.54 -7.20 5.33
C THR A 187 -6.44 -7.05 4.28
N ASP A 188 -5.30 -6.45 4.64
CA ASP A 188 -4.15 -6.29 3.75
C ASP A 188 -3.64 -7.64 3.22
N ALA A 189 -3.55 -8.65 4.09
CA ALA A 189 -3.12 -9.98 3.68
C ALA A 189 -4.15 -10.63 2.72
N GLU A 190 -5.45 -10.56 3.02
CA GLU A 190 -6.51 -11.14 2.19
C GLU A 190 -6.59 -10.51 0.80
N GLU A 191 -6.32 -9.22 0.65
CA GLU A 191 -6.24 -8.51 -0.62
C GLU A 191 -5.04 -8.95 -1.48
N LYS A 192 -3.95 -9.37 -0.85
CA LYS A 192 -2.73 -9.83 -1.52
C LYS A 192 -2.77 -11.31 -1.92
N LEU A 193 -3.38 -12.16 -1.08
CA LEU A 193 -3.39 -13.61 -1.24
C LEU A 193 -3.89 -14.15 -2.60
N PRO A 194 -4.88 -13.52 -3.29
CA PRO A 194 -5.33 -14.03 -4.59
C PRO A 194 -4.30 -13.91 -5.71
N THR A 195 -3.33 -13.02 -5.57
CA THR A 195 -2.38 -12.68 -6.64
C THR A 195 -0.93 -13.01 -6.31
N CYS A 196 -0.59 -13.26 -5.04
CA CYS A 196 0.78 -13.56 -4.63
C CYS A 196 1.06 -15.07 -4.60
N ALA A 197 2.31 -15.44 -4.86
CA ALA A 197 2.81 -16.78 -4.58
C ALA A 197 3.27 -16.90 -3.12
N TYR A 198 3.80 -15.82 -2.55
CA TYR A 198 4.25 -15.75 -1.16
C TYR A 198 3.93 -14.39 -0.54
N ILE A 199 3.66 -14.40 0.76
CA ILE A 199 3.81 -13.24 1.63
C ILE A 199 5.18 -13.34 2.29
N GLU A 200 6.01 -12.34 2.09
CA GLU A 200 7.29 -12.19 2.79
C GLU A 200 7.10 -11.39 4.07
N VAL A 201 7.70 -11.87 5.15
CA VAL A 201 7.87 -11.11 6.40
C VAL A 201 9.37 -10.95 6.63
N TYR A 202 9.87 -9.75 6.37
CA TYR A 202 11.29 -9.39 6.51
C TYR A 202 11.52 -8.61 7.80
N GLY A 203 12.36 -9.14 8.68
CA GLY A 203 12.77 -8.46 9.91
C GLY A 203 13.92 -7.48 9.66
N ASN A 204 13.70 -6.23 10.05
CA ASN A 204 14.70 -5.15 10.08
C ASN A 204 15.03 -4.83 11.54
N ILE A 205 15.73 -5.77 12.22
CA ILE A 205 16.02 -5.74 13.67
C ILE A 205 17.53 -5.71 13.91
#